data_bc5d70fd66aecb7752af6aa062f90f2c
#
_entry.id   bc5d70fd66aecb7752af6aa062f90f2c
#
_cell.length_a   1.000
_cell.length_b   1.000
_cell.length_c   1.000
_cell.angle_alpha   90.00
_cell.angle_beta   90.00
_cell.angle_gamma   90.00
#
_symmetry.space_group_name_H-M   'P 1'
#
loop_
_entity.id
_entity.type
_entity.pdbx_description
1 polymer ?
#
loop_
_entity_poly.entity_id
_entity_poly.type
_entity_poly.pdbx_seq_one_letter_code
_entity_poly.pdbx_strand_id
1 'polypeptide(L)'
;LIGKRCMLILASSSPRRAALVAATFSNEIVLAADTIVYFKGKIYNKPKNSEEAFTMLQELSNQWHVVMTAVAMCKEDVCYSALEKSYVLFNPLTEEQIKLYHKSDPCLDKAGGYGIQGSGSILVNRIIGCYYNIMGLPINVVTELLSKMQVNLWHYLKKP
;
A
#
# COMPACT_ATOMS: atom_id res chain seq x y z
N LEU A 1 -7.89 -25.16 -26.53
CA LEU A 1 -7.11 -24.92 -25.30
C LEU A 1 -7.80 -23.80 -24.53
N ILE A 2 -8.65 -24.16 -23.58
CA ILE A 2 -9.34 -23.23 -22.68
C ILE A 2 -8.25 -22.67 -21.78
N GLY A 3 -7.92 -21.37 -21.95
CA GLY A 3 -6.93 -20.67 -21.13
C GLY A 3 -7.32 -20.80 -19.68
N LYS A 4 -6.45 -21.40 -18.86
CA LYS A 4 -6.60 -21.42 -17.40
C LYS A 4 -6.69 -19.96 -16.96
N ARG A 5 -7.86 -19.53 -16.47
CA ARG A 5 -8.00 -18.24 -15.79
C ARG A 5 -7.19 -18.33 -14.52
N CYS A 6 -6.08 -17.61 -14.45
CA CYS A 6 -5.38 -17.40 -13.19
C CYS A 6 -6.23 -16.42 -12.38
N MET A 7 -6.83 -16.87 -11.28
CA MET A 7 -7.54 -16.00 -10.37
C MET A 7 -6.54 -15.50 -9.31
N LEU A 8 -6.44 -14.18 -9.18
CA LEU A 8 -5.66 -13.54 -8.14
C LEU A 8 -6.60 -13.18 -6.99
N ILE A 9 -6.37 -13.78 -5.83
CA ILE A 9 -7.15 -13.51 -4.63
C ILE A 9 -6.40 -12.49 -3.79
N LEU A 10 -6.98 -11.32 -3.57
CA LEU A 10 -6.44 -10.32 -2.66
C LEU A 10 -6.80 -10.71 -1.22
N ALA A 11 -5.83 -11.20 -0.47
CA ALA A 11 -5.97 -11.50 0.94
C ALA A 11 -5.49 -10.30 1.78
N SER A 12 -5.99 -10.23 3.00
CA SER A 12 -5.67 -9.23 4.04
C SER A 12 -4.17 -8.88 4.15
N SER A 13 -3.89 -7.74 4.75
CA SER A 13 -2.58 -7.12 5.03
C SER A 13 -1.58 -7.95 5.88
N SER A 14 -1.64 -9.27 5.88
CA SER A 14 -0.74 -10.12 6.65
C SER A 14 -0.21 -11.31 5.82
N PRO A 15 1.13 -11.46 5.67
CA PRO A 15 1.71 -12.62 4.99
C PRO A 15 1.26 -13.98 5.55
N ARG A 16 1.06 -14.08 6.88
CA ARG A 16 0.54 -15.29 7.53
C ARG A 16 -0.89 -15.61 7.09
N ARG A 17 -1.74 -14.60 6.91
CA ARG A 17 -3.10 -14.78 6.40
C ARG A 17 -3.11 -15.14 4.92
N ALA A 18 -2.18 -14.58 4.14
CA ALA A 18 -2.01 -14.96 2.74
C ALA A 18 -1.68 -16.45 2.60
N ALA A 19 -0.76 -16.98 3.40
CA ALA A 19 -0.41 -18.40 3.40
C ALA A 19 -1.60 -19.29 3.82
N LEU A 20 -2.38 -18.87 4.83
CA LEU A 20 -3.57 -19.61 5.26
C LEU A 20 -4.66 -19.65 4.17
N VAL A 21 -4.89 -18.52 3.50
CA VAL A 21 -5.85 -18.44 2.38
C VAL A 21 -5.34 -19.26 1.19
N ALA A 22 -4.03 -19.23 0.89
CA ALA A 22 -3.43 -20.03 -0.18
C ALA A 22 -3.61 -21.54 0.05
N ALA A 23 -3.49 -22.00 1.28
CA ALA A 23 -3.76 -23.41 1.64
C ALA A 23 -5.23 -23.82 1.39
N THR A 24 -6.16 -22.86 1.45
CA THR A 24 -7.59 -23.10 1.17
C THR A 24 -7.90 -23.06 -0.33
N PHE A 25 -7.13 -22.26 -1.10
CA PHE A 25 -7.30 -22.05 -2.56
C PHE A 25 -6.08 -22.53 -3.32
N SER A 26 -5.76 -23.82 -3.23
CA SER A 26 -4.51 -24.44 -3.68
C SER A 26 -4.14 -24.21 -5.16
N ASN A 27 -5.13 -23.93 -6.01
CA ASN A 27 -4.89 -23.68 -7.44
C ASN A 27 -4.74 -22.18 -7.79
N GLU A 28 -4.92 -21.28 -6.83
CA GLU A 28 -4.98 -19.84 -7.07
C GLU A 28 -3.75 -19.12 -6.48
N ILE A 29 -3.39 -18.00 -7.08
CA ILE A 29 -2.37 -17.12 -6.49
C ILE A 29 -3.06 -16.20 -5.50
N VAL A 30 -2.60 -16.25 -4.25
CA VAL A 30 -3.06 -15.36 -3.18
C VAL A 30 -2.04 -14.26 -2.98
N LEU A 31 -2.48 -13.00 -3.06
CA LEU A 31 -1.68 -11.80 -2.82
C LEU A 31 -2.11 -11.15 -1.51
N ALA A 32 -1.15 -10.76 -0.69
CA ALA A 32 -1.35 -9.88 0.46
C ALA A 32 -0.39 -8.70 0.38
N ALA A 33 -0.86 -7.53 0.80
CA ALA A 33 -0.03 -6.35 0.96
C ALA A 33 -0.34 -5.66 2.28
N ASP A 34 0.70 -5.08 2.90
CA ASP A 34 0.55 -4.28 4.12
C ASP A 34 1.45 -3.06 4.04
N THR A 35 0.89 -1.90 4.38
CA THR A 35 1.55 -0.61 4.25
C THR A 35 1.68 0.06 5.61
N ILE A 36 2.87 0.56 5.88
CA ILE A 36 3.17 1.40 7.05
C ILE A 36 3.81 2.70 6.62
N VAL A 37 3.61 3.73 7.43
CA VAL A 37 4.35 4.99 7.37
C VAL A 37 5.36 5.01 8.50
N TYR A 38 6.61 5.37 8.20
CA TYR A 38 7.69 5.44 9.18
C TYR A 38 8.32 6.83 9.19
N PHE A 39 8.46 7.40 10.38
CA PHE A 39 9.07 8.70 10.59
C PHE A 39 9.80 8.77 11.95
N LYS A 40 11.06 9.19 11.95
CA LYS A 40 11.88 9.42 13.15
C LYS A 40 11.80 8.31 14.21
N GLY A 41 11.96 7.07 13.80
CA GLY A 41 11.96 5.92 14.73
C GLY A 41 10.57 5.40 15.10
N LYS A 42 9.48 6.04 14.64
CA LYS A 42 8.09 5.70 14.95
C LYS A 42 7.37 5.14 13.74
N ILE A 43 6.56 4.10 13.93
CA ILE A 43 5.64 3.58 12.92
C ILE A 43 4.28 4.24 13.12
N TYR A 44 3.76 4.83 12.05
CA TYR A 44 2.44 5.43 11.97
C TYR A 44 1.51 4.43 11.29
N ASN A 45 0.74 3.72 12.10
CA ASN A 45 -0.33 2.83 11.63
C ASN A 45 -1.59 3.64 11.28
N LYS A 46 -2.70 2.94 11.06
CA LYS A 46 -4.02 3.58 10.95
C LYS A 46 -4.35 4.30 12.27
N PRO A 47 -4.74 5.58 12.24
CA PRO A 47 -5.12 6.31 13.44
C PRO A 47 -6.40 5.73 14.05
N LYS A 48 -6.49 5.74 15.37
CA LYS A 48 -7.64 5.23 16.11
C LYS A 48 -8.83 6.18 16.09
N ASN A 49 -8.54 7.46 15.93
CA ASN A 49 -9.53 8.54 15.94
C ASN A 49 -9.00 9.78 15.19
N SER A 50 -9.84 10.79 15.04
CA SER A 50 -9.51 12.03 14.34
C SER A 50 -8.41 12.84 15.02
N GLU A 51 -8.26 12.77 16.34
CA GLU A 51 -7.24 13.47 17.08
C GLU A 51 -5.85 12.87 16.81
N GLU A 52 -5.75 11.54 16.79
CA GLU A 52 -4.52 10.85 16.42
C GLU A 52 -4.15 11.11 14.96
N ALA A 53 -5.13 11.09 14.05
CA ALA A 53 -4.93 11.44 12.64
C ALA A 53 -4.39 12.87 12.48
N PHE A 54 -4.98 13.82 13.20
CA PHE A 54 -4.53 15.21 13.21
C PHE A 54 -3.09 15.36 13.71
N THR A 55 -2.76 14.72 14.82
CA THR A 55 -1.40 14.72 15.40
C THR A 55 -0.38 14.10 14.42
N MET A 56 -0.74 13.01 13.74
CA MET A 56 0.12 12.40 12.73
C MET A 56 0.45 13.40 11.62
N LEU A 57 -0.52 14.12 11.09
CA LEU A 57 -0.28 15.10 10.02
C LEU A 57 0.52 16.32 10.52
N GLN A 58 0.32 16.76 11.75
CA GLN A 58 1.16 17.80 12.34
C GLN A 58 2.63 17.37 12.41
N GLU A 59 2.91 16.15 12.87
CA GLU A 59 4.26 15.61 12.97
C GLU A 59 4.92 15.42 11.61
N LEU A 60 4.15 15.07 10.58
CA LEU A 60 4.63 14.86 9.19
C LEU A 60 4.71 16.15 8.36
N SER A 61 4.09 17.25 8.81
CA SER A 61 4.10 18.55 8.12
C SER A 61 5.52 19.05 7.86
N ASN A 62 5.81 19.43 6.60
CA ASN A 62 7.13 19.87 6.15
C ASN A 62 8.28 18.87 6.43
N GLN A 63 7.99 17.58 6.50
CA GLN A 63 8.97 16.53 6.80
C GLN A 63 8.99 15.47 5.71
N TRP A 64 10.20 14.91 5.49
CA TRP A 64 10.35 13.65 4.77
C TRP A 64 9.98 12.48 5.66
N HIS A 65 9.15 11.60 5.17
CA HIS A 65 8.83 10.33 5.82
C HIS A 65 8.87 9.17 4.80
N VAL A 66 8.87 7.96 5.28
CA VAL A 66 8.98 6.75 4.45
C VAL A 66 7.67 6.00 4.47
N VAL A 67 7.18 5.64 3.29
CA VAL A 67 6.08 4.69 3.13
C VAL A 67 6.67 3.37 2.67
N MET A 68 6.35 2.30 3.39
CA MET A 68 6.83 0.95 3.09
C MET A 68 5.64 0.01 2.92
N THR A 69 5.62 -0.71 1.79
CA THR A 69 4.62 -1.75 1.55
C THR A 69 5.32 -3.08 1.36
N ALA A 70 4.99 -4.04 2.20
CA ALA A 70 5.36 -5.43 2.03
C ALA A 70 4.29 -6.12 1.18
N VAL A 71 4.73 -6.87 0.17
CA VAL A 71 3.87 -7.70 -0.67
C VAL A 71 4.30 -9.15 -0.51
N ALA A 72 3.34 -10.05 -0.32
CA ALA A 72 3.54 -11.49 -0.34
C ALA A 72 2.59 -12.13 -1.34
N MET A 73 3.10 -13.11 -2.07
CA MET A 73 2.32 -13.95 -2.98
C MET A 73 2.58 -15.40 -2.67
N CYS A 74 1.52 -16.18 -2.53
CA CYS A 74 1.59 -17.62 -2.26
C CYS A 74 0.70 -18.38 -3.24
N LYS A 75 1.19 -19.54 -3.67
CA LYS A 75 0.42 -20.54 -4.40
C LYS A 75 0.88 -21.92 -3.93
N GLU A 76 -0.05 -22.73 -3.44
CA GLU A 76 0.27 -23.99 -2.78
C GLU A 76 1.32 -23.75 -1.67
N ASP A 77 2.43 -24.49 -1.65
CA ASP A 77 3.50 -24.35 -0.66
C ASP A 77 4.58 -23.33 -1.06
N VAL A 78 4.45 -22.66 -2.21
CA VAL A 78 5.43 -21.70 -2.71
C VAL A 78 4.99 -20.28 -2.37
N CYS A 79 5.82 -19.56 -1.60
CA CYS A 79 5.59 -18.16 -1.25
C CYS A 79 6.80 -17.29 -1.62
N TYR A 80 6.52 -16.13 -2.19
CA TYR A 80 7.50 -15.06 -2.42
C TYR A 80 7.05 -13.80 -1.72
N SER A 81 8.00 -13.00 -1.23
CA SER A 81 7.70 -11.69 -0.67
C SER A 81 8.78 -10.68 -1.04
N ALA A 82 8.36 -9.40 -1.08
CA ALA A 82 9.27 -8.29 -1.28
C ALA A 82 8.73 -7.03 -0.58
N LEU A 83 9.62 -6.07 -0.34
CA LEU A 83 9.35 -4.80 0.32
C LEU A 83 9.70 -3.66 -0.64
N GLU A 84 8.76 -2.75 -0.85
CA GLU A 84 9.00 -1.48 -1.56
C GLU A 84 9.05 -0.32 -0.57
N LYS A 85 9.93 0.66 -0.85
CA LYS A 85 10.08 1.88 -0.04
C LYS A 85 9.97 3.11 -0.93
N SER A 86 9.20 4.09 -0.47
CA SER A 86 9.10 5.40 -1.10
C SER A 86 9.19 6.50 -0.05
N TYR A 87 9.78 7.63 -0.43
CA TYR A 87 9.91 8.80 0.43
C TYR A 87 8.91 9.84 -0.01
N VAL A 88 8.24 10.45 0.95
CA VAL A 88 7.24 11.49 0.73
C VAL A 88 7.63 12.72 1.53
N LEU A 89 7.69 13.87 0.89
CA LEU A 89 7.81 15.17 1.55
C LEU A 89 6.45 15.86 1.56
N PHE A 90 5.99 16.27 2.73
CA PHE A 90 4.81 17.10 2.83
C PHE A 90 5.12 18.58 2.67
N ASN A 91 4.15 19.34 2.17
CA ASN A 91 4.12 20.78 2.27
C ASN A 91 4.07 21.21 3.76
N PRO A 92 4.51 22.44 4.11
CA PRO A 92 4.15 23.04 5.40
C PRO A 92 2.63 23.12 5.51
N LEU A 93 2.06 22.55 6.58
CA LEU A 93 0.62 22.50 6.80
C LEU A 93 0.27 23.29 8.06
N THR A 94 -0.74 24.15 7.97
CA THR A 94 -1.35 24.79 9.15
C THR A 94 -2.38 23.86 9.80
N GLU A 95 -2.69 24.11 11.06
CA GLU A 95 -3.74 23.35 11.77
C GLU A 95 -5.10 23.44 11.05
N GLU A 96 -5.43 24.60 10.51
CA GLU A 96 -6.67 24.80 9.76
C GLU A 96 -6.70 23.95 8.49
N GLN A 97 -5.60 23.89 7.75
CA GLN A 97 -5.50 23.04 6.55
C GLN A 97 -5.65 21.56 6.89
N ILE A 98 -5.07 21.09 7.98
CA ILE A 98 -5.22 19.70 8.43
C ILE A 98 -6.68 19.41 8.80
N LYS A 99 -7.35 20.31 9.53
CA LYS A 99 -8.76 20.18 9.90
C LYS A 99 -9.67 20.15 8.66
N LEU A 100 -9.42 21.01 7.69
CA LEU A 100 -10.17 21.04 6.42
C LEU A 100 -9.95 19.76 5.61
N TYR A 101 -8.72 19.27 5.55
CA TYR A 101 -8.40 18.01 4.88
C TYR A 101 -9.16 16.85 5.52
N HIS A 102 -9.07 16.65 6.84
CA HIS A 102 -9.77 15.56 7.52
C HIS A 102 -11.30 15.70 7.50
N LYS A 103 -11.83 16.91 7.31
CA LYS A 103 -13.26 17.10 7.08
C LYS A 103 -13.70 16.56 5.72
N SER A 104 -12.83 16.62 4.70
CA SER A 104 -13.10 16.10 3.37
C SER A 104 -12.81 14.61 3.23
N ASP A 105 -11.76 14.11 3.90
CA ASP A 105 -11.34 12.69 3.95
C ASP A 105 -10.76 12.37 5.32
N PRO A 106 -11.51 11.73 6.23
CA PRO A 106 -11.05 11.42 7.59
C PRO A 106 -9.83 10.52 7.68
N CYS A 107 -9.54 9.73 6.64
CA CYS A 107 -8.36 8.88 6.50
C CYS A 107 -8.05 7.94 7.69
N LEU A 108 -9.07 7.54 8.46
CA LEU A 108 -8.91 6.62 9.60
C LEU A 108 -8.56 5.19 9.19
N ASP A 109 -8.75 4.86 7.92
CA ASP A 109 -8.43 3.58 7.30
C ASP A 109 -7.01 3.53 6.70
N LYS A 110 -6.24 4.65 6.76
CA LYS A 110 -4.95 4.79 6.09
C LYS A 110 -3.81 4.99 7.08
N ALA A 111 -2.69 4.29 6.85
CA ALA A 111 -1.47 4.48 7.64
C ALA A 111 -0.98 5.93 7.55
N GLY A 112 -0.61 6.52 8.68
CA GLY A 112 -0.18 7.91 8.77
C GLY A 112 -1.30 8.94 8.70
N GLY A 113 -2.57 8.51 8.63
CA GLY A 113 -3.75 9.39 8.62
C GLY A 113 -3.93 10.21 7.34
N TYR A 114 -3.39 9.76 6.21
CA TYR A 114 -3.56 10.43 4.91
C TYR A 114 -3.61 9.46 3.73
N GLY A 115 -4.22 9.90 2.63
CA GLY A 115 -4.12 9.26 1.32
C GLY A 115 -3.40 10.18 0.34
N ILE A 116 -2.62 9.61 -0.61
CA ILE A 116 -1.93 10.42 -1.64
C ILE A 116 -2.86 10.84 -2.78
N GLN A 117 -4.02 10.22 -2.89
CA GLN A 117 -5.02 10.47 -3.93
C GLN A 117 -6.05 11.51 -3.48
N GLY A 118 -6.79 12.03 -4.46
CA GLY A 118 -7.88 12.96 -4.20
C GLY A 118 -7.40 14.22 -3.48
N SER A 119 -8.09 14.60 -2.40
CA SER A 119 -7.75 15.76 -1.57
C SER A 119 -6.35 15.67 -0.93
N GLY A 120 -5.83 14.47 -0.70
CA GLY A 120 -4.50 14.29 -0.12
C GLY A 120 -3.35 14.67 -1.05
N SER A 121 -3.60 14.81 -2.36
CA SER A 121 -2.58 15.27 -3.30
C SER A 121 -2.01 16.66 -2.97
N ILE A 122 -2.80 17.52 -2.33
CA ILE A 122 -2.35 18.86 -1.92
C ILE A 122 -1.40 18.85 -0.71
N LEU A 123 -1.37 17.75 0.06
CA LEU A 123 -0.45 17.61 1.19
C LEU A 123 0.99 17.38 0.71
N VAL A 124 1.16 16.76 -0.46
CA VAL A 124 2.44 16.24 -0.93
C VAL A 124 3.19 17.29 -1.74
N ASN A 125 4.42 17.58 -1.34
CA ASN A 125 5.37 18.42 -2.07
C ASN A 125 6.16 17.60 -3.10
N ARG A 126 6.71 16.43 -2.66
CA ARG A 126 7.60 15.62 -3.49
C ARG A 126 7.53 14.13 -3.10
N ILE A 127 7.79 13.29 -4.08
CA ILE A 127 7.93 11.84 -3.93
C ILE A 127 9.28 11.41 -4.50
N ILE A 128 9.94 10.46 -3.83
CA ILE A 128 11.08 9.70 -4.36
C ILE A 128 10.72 8.22 -4.22
N GLY A 129 10.63 7.51 -5.34
CA GLY A 129 10.26 6.10 -5.40
C GLY A 129 8.93 5.85 -6.11
N CYS A 130 8.25 4.76 -5.76
CA CYS A 130 7.05 4.27 -6.44
C CYS A 130 5.77 4.91 -5.88
N TYR A 131 5.03 5.62 -6.73
CA TYR A 131 3.71 6.18 -6.37
C TYR A 131 2.71 5.11 -5.93
N TYR A 132 2.68 3.97 -6.62
CA TYR A 132 1.77 2.88 -6.29
C TYR A 132 2.10 2.20 -4.96
N ASN A 133 3.38 2.27 -4.51
CA ASN A 133 3.76 1.86 -3.18
C ASN A 133 3.06 2.72 -2.10
N ILE A 134 3.00 4.03 -2.30
CA ILE A 134 2.35 4.96 -1.38
C ILE A 134 0.83 4.73 -1.35
N MET A 135 0.25 4.29 -2.47
CA MET A 135 -1.15 3.87 -2.54
C MET A 135 -1.43 2.53 -1.84
N GLY A 136 -0.39 1.77 -1.48
CA GLY A 136 -0.52 0.51 -0.77
C GLY A 136 -0.38 -0.76 -1.62
N LEU A 137 -0.10 -0.64 -2.93
CA LEU A 137 0.16 -1.79 -3.81
C LEU A 137 1.21 -1.45 -4.88
N PRO A 138 2.50 -1.71 -4.61
CA PRO A 138 3.58 -1.45 -5.57
C PRO A 138 3.51 -2.41 -6.76
N ILE A 139 2.98 -1.94 -7.88
CA ILE A 139 2.72 -2.76 -9.08
C ILE A 139 4.02 -3.34 -9.67
N ASN A 140 5.14 -2.62 -9.59
CA ASN A 140 6.46 -3.13 -9.99
C ASN A 140 6.81 -4.40 -9.20
N VAL A 141 6.65 -4.41 -7.88
CA VAL A 141 6.89 -5.58 -7.01
C VAL A 141 5.89 -6.70 -7.33
N VAL A 142 4.61 -6.36 -7.48
CA VAL A 142 3.57 -7.34 -7.88
C VAL A 142 3.96 -8.04 -9.19
N THR A 143 4.40 -7.27 -10.19
CA THR A 143 4.81 -7.81 -11.49
C THR A 143 6.04 -8.74 -11.36
N GLU A 144 7.02 -8.36 -10.54
CA GLU A 144 8.20 -9.18 -10.26
C GLU A 144 7.82 -10.51 -9.59
N LEU A 145 6.98 -10.46 -8.54
CA LEU A 145 6.56 -11.66 -7.82
C LEU A 145 5.72 -12.60 -8.70
N LEU A 146 4.84 -12.05 -9.54
CA LEU A 146 4.08 -12.84 -10.52
C LEU A 146 4.99 -13.50 -11.55
N SER A 147 6.04 -12.81 -12.00
CA SER A 147 7.03 -13.39 -12.91
C SER A 147 7.74 -14.59 -12.29
N LYS A 148 8.08 -14.53 -10.99
CA LYS A 148 8.66 -15.68 -10.24
C LYS A 148 7.69 -16.87 -10.17
N MET A 149 6.38 -16.60 -10.22
CA MET A 149 5.31 -17.60 -10.31
C MET A 149 4.95 -18.00 -11.76
N GLN A 150 5.78 -17.64 -12.74
CA GLN A 150 5.60 -17.91 -14.16
C GLN A 150 4.31 -17.29 -14.75
N VAL A 151 3.83 -16.18 -14.16
CA VAL A 151 2.70 -15.40 -14.65
C VAL A 151 3.20 -14.11 -15.28
N ASN A 152 2.92 -13.91 -16.55
CA ASN A 152 3.26 -12.69 -17.28
C ASN A 152 2.01 -11.82 -17.44
N LEU A 153 1.96 -10.68 -16.74
CA LEU A 153 0.82 -9.77 -16.76
C LEU A 153 0.51 -9.22 -18.17
N TRP A 154 1.51 -9.08 -19.02
CA TRP A 154 1.32 -8.59 -20.41
C TRP A 154 0.38 -9.45 -21.23
N HIS A 155 0.25 -10.74 -20.92
CA HIS A 155 -0.66 -11.65 -21.58
C HIS A 155 -2.14 -11.43 -21.23
N TYR A 156 -2.41 -10.64 -20.16
CA TYR A 156 -3.76 -10.37 -19.66
C TYR A 156 -4.27 -8.98 -20.02
N LEU A 157 -3.49 -8.19 -20.75
CA LEU A 157 -3.96 -6.91 -21.25
C LEU A 157 -5.12 -7.14 -22.20
N LYS A 158 -6.25 -6.49 -21.93
CA LYS A 158 -7.38 -6.52 -22.86
C LYS A 158 -6.98 -5.78 -24.14
N LYS A 159 -7.26 -6.38 -25.28
CA LYS A 159 -7.25 -5.65 -26.55
C LYS A 159 -8.32 -4.57 -26.49
N PRO A 160 -8.07 -3.36 -27.00
CA PRO A 160 -9.05 -2.30 -27.06
C PRO A 160 -10.28 -2.71 -27.87
#